data_d30246cc1f6f059978cb43fa2546b683
#
_entry.id   d30246cc1f6f059978cb43fa2546b683
#
_cell.length_a   1.000
_cell.length_b   1.000
_cell.length_c   1.000
_cell.angle_alpha   90.00
_cell.angle_beta   90.00
_cell.angle_gamma   90.00
#
_symmetry.space_group_name_H-M   'P 1'
#
loop_
_entity.id
_entity.type
_entity.pdbx_description
1 polymer ?
#
loop_
_entity_poly.entity_id
_entity_poly.type
_entity_poly.pdbx_seq_one_letter_code
_entity_poly.pdbx_strand_id
1 'polypeptide(L)'
;VQEFLNWTVDTIREDRLISPWLEEKKYEWVPLVSKSVTNILEKGRSVLVITDSDRDWFLKYVLTHINSQKKNRPFLPFYNFKSFYKDLDEVKTEDEINFIKDMLNISFPNGYCFWYIGRSQDARAILPKFSKNSFLWIFDEEIQDAFNLKNNDEALDMKLLQMFRLYDKTLSASLFAEINVEH
;
A
#
# COMPACT_ATOMS: atom_id res chain seq x y z
N VAL A 1 -4.55 -0.75 19.03
CA VAL A 1 -3.45 -1.61 18.53
C VAL A 1 -3.68 -3.07 18.83
N GLN A 2 -3.93 -3.45 20.08
CA GLN A 2 -4.11 -4.87 20.47
C GLN A 2 -5.34 -5.51 19.81
N GLU A 3 -6.43 -4.79 19.71
CA GLU A 3 -7.67 -5.25 19.05
C GLU A 3 -7.42 -5.52 17.56
N PHE A 4 -6.77 -4.59 16.87
CA PHE A 4 -6.43 -4.74 15.45
C PHE A 4 -5.43 -5.87 15.21
N LEU A 5 -4.45 -6.06 16.11
CA LEU A 5 -3.51 -7.18 16.05
C LEU A 5 -4.26 -8.53 16.16
N ASN A 6 -5.16 -8.66 17.13
CA ASN A 6 -5.94 -9.88 17.33
C ASN A 6 -6.83 -10.17 16.11
N TRP A 7 -7.57 -9.17 15.64
CA TRP A 7 -8.39 -9.28 14.43
C TRP A 7 -7.57 -9.72 13.21
N THR A 8 -6.36 -9.16 13.05
CA THR A 8 -5.45 -9.52 11.95
C THR A 8 -5.07 -11.00 12.02
N VAL A 9 -4.69 -11.49 13.21
CA VAL A 9 -4.32 -12.90 13.42
C VAL A 9 -5.52 -13.80 13.15
N ASP A 10 -6.68 -13.49 13.70
CA ASP A 10 -7.90 -14.29 13.51
C ASP A 10 -8.30 -14.31 12.03
N THR A 11 -8.25 -13.18 11.34
CA THR A 11 -8.54 -13.09 9.90
C THR A 11 -7.59 -13.97 9.08
N ILE A 12 -6.28 -13.97 9.40
CA ILE A 12 -5.30 -14.82 8.70
C ILE A 12 -5.63 -16.31 8.92
N ARG A 13 -5.97 -16.70 10.14
CA ARG A 13 -6.27 -18.09 10.49
C ARG A 13 -7.58 -18.61 9.90
N GLU A 14 -8.58 -17.75 9.78
CA GLU A 14 -9.89 -18.09 9.22
C GLU A 14 -9.90 -18.11 7.69
N ASP A 15 -9.07 -17.28 7.05
CA ASP A 15 -9.03 -17.17 5.59
C ASP A 15 -8.07 -18.19 4.97
N ARG A 16 -8.62 -19.28 4.43
CA ARG A 16 -7.85 -20.36 3.79
C ARG A 16 -6.96 -19.91 2.62
N LEU A 17 -7.19 -18.70 2.08
CA LEU A 17 -6.38 -18.14 1.00
C LEU A 17 -5.19 -17.33 1.50
N ILE A 18 -5.05 -17.15 2.82
CA ILE A 18 -3.92 -16.48 3.45
C ILE A 18 -3.09 -17.50 4.20
N SER A 19 -1.83 -17.66 3.81
CA SER A 19 -0.92 -18.59 4.45
C SER A 19 -0.34 -18.07 5.77
N PRO A 20 0.07 -18.93 6.71
CA PRO A 20 0.53 -18.54 8.05
C PRO A 20 1.78 -17.64 8.08
N TRP A 21 2.58 -17.55 7.00
CA TRP A 21 3.77 -16.70 6.95
C TRP A 21 3.47 -15.24 7.29
N LEU A 22 2.27 -14.77 6.94
CA LEU A 22 1.87 -13.37 7.20
C LEU A 22 1.57 -13.14 8.70
N GLU A 23 1.15 -14.18 9.43
CA GLU A 23 1.01 -14.11 10.89
C GLU A 23 2.37 -13.92 11.58
N GLU A 24 3.44 -14.53 11.05
CA GLU A 24 4.81 -14.32 11.57
C GLU A 24 5.26 -12.85 11.42
N LYS A 25 4.73 -12.17 10.40
CA LYS A 25 5.02 -10.77 10.09
C LYS A 25 4.02 -9.75 10.67
N LYS A 26 3.13 -10.16 11.55
CA LYS A 26 2.05 -9.31 12.09
C LYS A 26 2.54 -8.01 12.75
N TYR A 27 3.71 -8.05 13.41
CA TYR A 27 4.27 -6.87 14.08
C TYR A 27 4.88 -5.84 13.11
N GLU A 28 5.25 -6.27 11.90
CA GLU A 28 5.61 -5.36 10.81
C GLU A 28 4.34 -4.86 10.08
N TRP A 29 3.36 -5.75 9.90
CA TRP A 29 2.12 -5.50 9.16
C TRP A 29 1.20 -4.49 9.85
N VAL A 30 0.88 -4.73 11.11
CA VAL A 30 -0.15 -3.98 11.85
C VAL A 30 0.11 -2.47 11.88
N PRO A 31 1.29 -1.96 12.27
CA PRO A 31 1.53 -0.52 12.33
C PRO A 31 1.50 0.14 10.94
N LEU A 32 2.00 -0.54 9.90
CA LEU A 32 2.01 -0.02 8.54
C LEU A 32 0.60 0.09 7.97
N VAL A 33 -0.22 -0.94 8.16
CA VAL A 33 -1.59 -0.95 7.68
C VAL A 33 -2.46 0.01 8.47
N SER A 34 -2.31 0.08 9.79
CA SER A 34 -3.00 1.08 10.63
C SER A 34 -2.77 2.49 10.10
N LYS A 35 -1.51 2.87 9.89
CA LYS A 35 -1.15 4.18 9.33
C LYS A 35 -1.78 4.42 7.96
N SER A 36 -1.77 3.42 7.08
CA SER A 36 -2.34 3.51 5.74
C SER A 36 -3.85 3.69 5.79
N VAL A 37 -4.56 2.88 6.57
CA VAL A 37 -6.02 2.94 6.73
C VAL A 37 -6.46 4.28 7.34
N THR A 38 -5.79 4.74 8.38
CA THR A 38 -6.03 6.06 9.00
C THR A 38 -5.85 7.20 7.98
N ASN A 39 -4.82 7.15 7.15
CA ASN A 39 -4.62 8.16 6.10
C ASN A 39 -5.79 8.21 5.12
N ILE A 40 -6.37 7.07 4.77
CA ILE A 40 -7.47 6.98 3.79
C ILE A 40 -8.80 7.34 4.43
N LEU A 41 -9.17 6.65 5.52
CA LEU A 41 -10.54 6.71 6.04
C LEU A 41 -10.79 7.90 6.96
N GLU A 42 -9.79 8.33 7.73
CA GLU A 42 -9.95 9.43 8.68
C GLU A 42 -9.48 10.77 8.10
N LYS A 43 -8.31 10.75 7.40
CA LYS A 43 -7.74 11.96 6.82
C LYS A 43 -8.20 12.25 5.39
N GLY A 44 -8.95 11.34 4.78
CA GLY A 44 -9.49 11.51 3.42
C GLY A 44 -8.43 11.62 2.33
N ARG A 45 -7.23 11.04 2.55
CA ARG A 45 -6.12 11.12 1.59
C ARG A 45 -6.32 10.17 0.43
N SER A 46 -5.87 10.60 -0.75
CA SER A 46 -5.80 9.76 -1.94
C SER A 46 -4.56 8.88 -1.92
N VAL A 47 -4.68 7.64 -2.42
CA VAL A 47 -3.58 6.70 -2.54
C VAL A 47 -3.10 6.66 -3.99
N LEU A 48 -1.85 7.01 -4.20
CA LEU A 48 -1.18 6.98 -5.49
C LEU A 48 -0.32 5.72 -5.56
N VAL A 49 -0.78 4.73 -6.32
CA VAL A 49 -0.13 3.42 -6.40
C VAL A 49 0.96 3.44 -7.45
N ILE A 50 2.14 2.98 -7.07
CA ILE A 50 3.32 2.87 -7.92
C ILE A 50 3.91 1.47 -7.74
N THR A 51 4.26 0.80 -8.83
CA THR A 51 5.00 -0.46 -8.81
C THR A 51 6.28 -0.33 -9.61
N ASP A 52 7.26 -1.20 -9.36
CA ASP A 52 8.33 -1.38 -10.33
C ASP A 52 7.79 -2.02 -11.62
N SER A 53 8.61 -2.06 -12.68
CA SER A 53 8.18 -2.52 -14.00
C SER A 53 7.69 -3.97 -14.02
N ASP A 54 8.28 -4.83 -13.16
CA ASP A 54 7.95 -6.25 -13.13
C ASP A 54 6.62 -6.53 -12.40
N ARG A 55 6.05 -5.54 -11.71
CA ARG A 55 4.79 -5.63 -10.94
C ARG A 55 3.66 -4.77 -11.53
N ASP A 56 3.76 -4.36 -12.78
CA ASP A 56 2.66 -3.68 -13.48
C ASP A 56 1.38 -4.56 -13.49
N TRP A 57 1.53 -5.88 -13.52
CA TRP A 57 0.41 -6.83 -13.37
C TRP A 57 -0.30 -6.70 -12.02
N PHE A 58 0.47 -6.54 -10.93
CA PHE A 58 -0.08 -6.41 -9.59
C PHE A 58 -0.76 -5.07 -9.40
N LEU A 59 -0.20 -3.98 -9.93
CA LEU A 59 -0.86 -2.68 -9.98
C LEU A 59 -2.23 -2.78 -10.65
N LYS A 60 -2.30 -3.43 -11.81
CA LYS A 60 -3.55 -3.65 -12.54
C LYS A 60 -4.54 -4.49 -11.71
N TYR A 61 -4.04 -5.53 -11.04
CA TYR A 61 -4.83 -6.37 -10.16
C TYR A 61 -5.45 -5.55 -9.01
N VAL A 62 -4.65 -4.79 -8.29
CA VAL A 62 -5.09 -3.93 -7.18
C VAL A 62 -6.19 -2.97 -7.64
N LEU A 63 -5.94 -2.20 -8.70
CA LEU A 63 -6.89 -1.20 -9.19
C LEU A 63 -8.18 -1.80 -9.73
N THR A 64 -8.13 -3.02 -10.26
CA THR A 64 -9.33 -3.73 -10.71
C THR A 64 -10.18 -4.20 -9.52
N HIS A 65 -9.55 -4.62 -8.42
CA HIS A 65 -10.26 -5.29 -7.32
C HIS A 65 -10.61 -4.36 -6.16
N ILE A 66 -9.82 -3.31 -5.90
CA ILE A 66 -10.03 -2.43 -4.73
C ILE A 66 -11.41 -1.78 -4.72
N ASN A 67 -11.90 -1.37 -5.88
CA ASN A 67 -13.21 -0.73 -6.06
C ASN A 67 -14.20 -1.61 -6.86
N SER A 68 -14.05 -2.92 -6.78
CA SER A 68 -14.98 -3.85 -7.42
C SER A 68 -16.40 -3.66 -6.88
N GLN A 69 -17.39 -3.61 -7.78
CA GLN A 69 -18.82 -3.49 -7.41
C GLN A 69 -19.31 -4.61 -6.48
N LYS A 70 -18.66 -5.78 -6.53
CA LYS A 70 -19.00 -6.93 -5.67
C LYS A 70 -18.77 -6.67 -4.17
N LYS A 71 -18.05 -5.61 -3.80
CA LYS A 71 -17.71 -5.31 -2.42
C LYS A 71 -18.79 -4.56 -1.64
N ASN A 72 -19.78 -4.00 -2.32
CA ASN A 72 -20.88 -3.25 -1.71
C ASN A 72 -20.40 -2.21 -0.67
N ARG A 73 -19.35 -1.48 -1.00
CA ARG A 73 -18.81 -0.40 -0.17
C ARG A 73 -18.57 0.86 -1.02
N PRO A 74 -18.46 2.04 -0.40
CA PRO A 74 -18.05 3.27 -1.10
C PRO A 74 -16.72 3.09 -1.84
N PHE A 75 -16.54 3.81 -2.95
CA PHE A 75 -15.29 3.82 -3.67
C PHE A 75 -14.17 4.45 -2.82
N LEU A 76 -13.04 3.78 -2.78
CA LEU A 76 -11.83 4.26 -2.13
C LEU A 76 -10.94 5.01 -3.12
N PRO A 77 -10.24 6.08 -2.69
CA PRO A 77 -9.50 6.97 -3.57
C PRO A 77 -8.12 6.40 -3.96
N PHE A 78 -8.09 5.31 -4.70
CA PHE A 78 -6.89 4.66 -5.22
C PHE A 78 -6.71 4.97 -6.70
N TYR A 79 -5.51 5.45 -7.06
CA TYR A 79 -5.19 5.87 -8.42
C TYR A 79 -3.84 5.32 -8.87
N ASN A 80 -3.74 5.02 -10.18
CA ASN A 80 -2.45 4.73 -10.82
C ASN A 80 -1.67 6.03 -10.98
N PHE A 81 -0.57 6.19 -10.27
CA PHE A 81 0.26 7.39 -10.38
C PHE A 81 0.79 7.63 -11.81
N LYS A 82 1.09 6.59 -12.57
CA LYS A 82 1.53 6.67 -13.96
C LYS A 82 0.50 7.35 -14.88
N SER A 83 -0.78 7.37 -14.49
CA SER A 83 -1.81 8.12 -15.24
C SER A 83 -1.65 9.64 -15.12
N PHE A 84 -0.99 10.12 -14.08
CA PHE A 84 -0.71 11.54 -13.86
C PHE A 84 0.70 11.94 -14.32
N TYR A 85 1.68 11.05 -14.10
CA TYR A 85 3.08 11.30 -14.40
C TYR A 85 3.71 10.05 -15.02
N LYS A 86 3.94 10.09 -16.35
CA LYS A 86 4.39 8.90 -17.11
C LYS A 86 5.87 8.61 -16.96
N ASP A 87 6.69 9.65 -16.81
CA ASP A 87 8.14 9.59 -16.92
C ASP A 87 8.81 9.52 -15.53
N LEU A 88 8.17 8.83 -14.59
CA LEU A 88 8.69 8.68 -13.22
C LEU A 88 10.08 8.04 -13.19
N ASP A 89 10.39 7.18 -14.15
CA ASP A 89 11.70 6.52 -14.29
C ASP A 89 12.83 7.52 -14.60
N GLU A 90 12.50 8.71 -15.12
CA GLU A 90 13.46 9.75 -15.49
C GLU A 90 13.74 10.75 -14.35
N VAL A 91 12.95 10.71 -13.28
CA VAL A 91 13.13 11.60 -12.12
C VAL A 91 14.42 11.24 -11.39
N LYS A 92 15.36 12.18 -11.31
CA LYS A 92 16.70 11.95 -10.73
C LYS A 92 17.14 13.02 -9.74
N THR A 93 16.52 14.20 -9.78
CA THR A 93 16.94 15.34 -9.00
C THR A 93 15.93 15.68 -7.89
N GLU A 94 16.42 16.32 -6.83
CA GLU A 94 15.57 16.80 -5.74
C GLU A 94 14.58 17.87 -6.24
N ASP A 95 15.00 18.70 -7.18
CA ASP A 95 14.14 19.75 -7.76
C ASP A 95 12.97 19.14 -8.53
N GLU A 96 13.19 18.07 -9.29
CA GLU A 96 12.12 17.33 -9.98
C GLU A 96 11.14 16.67 -8.99
N ILE A 97 11.67 16.09 -7.90
CA ILE A 97 10.86 15.52 -6.82
C ILE A 97 9.99 16.61 -6.18
N ASN A 98 10.56 17.75 -5.86
CA ASN A 98 9.84 18.86 -5.24
C ASN A 98 8.79 19.45 -6.18
N PHE A 99 9.09 19.57 -7.47
CA PHE A 99 8.12 20.00 -8.47
C PHE A 99 6.91 19.06 -8.55
N ILE A 100 7.14 17.74 -8.57
CA ILE A 100 6.06 16.75 -8.56
C ILE A 100 5.23 16.86 -7.27
N LYS A 101 5.88 17.00 -6.12
CA LYS A 101 5.18 17.18 -4.83
C LYS A 101 4.32 18.45 -4.81
N ASP A 102 4.81 19.54 -5.37
CA ASP A 102 4.04 20.79 -5.45
C ASP A 102 2.79 20.63 -6.33
N MET A 103 2.93 19.98 -7.48
CA MET A 103 1.77 19.64 -8.33
C MET A 103 0.76 18.77 -7.61
N LEU A 104 1.23 17.76 -6.88
CA LEU A 104 0.35 16.83 -6.13
C LEU A 104 -0.36 17.54 -4.97
N ASN A 105 0.31 18.44 -4.27
CA ASN A 105 -0.30 19.23 -3.20
C ASN A 105 -1.44 20.11 -3.70
N ILE A 106 -1.33 20.65 -4.91
CA ILE A 106 -2.40 21.42 -5.56
C ILE A 106 -3.54 20.50 -6.01
N SER A 107 -3.20 19.35 -6.57
CA SER A 107 -4.17 18.40 -7.15
C SER A 107 -4.98 17.63 -6.10
N PHE A 108 -4.40 17.42 -4.93
CA PHE A 108 -5.00 16.65 -3.84
C PHE A 108 -5.09 17.50 -2.55
N PRO A 109 -6.08 18.39 -2.43
CA PRO A 109 -6.17 19.33 -1.32
C PRO A 109 -6.34 18.66 0.06
N ASN A 110 -6.91 17.46 0.11
CA ASN A 110 -7.00 16.64 1.35
C ASN A 110 -5.71 15.83 1.59
N GLY A 111 -4.70 15.99 0.74
CA GLY A 111 -3.46 15.25 0.79
C GLY A 111 -3.51 13.92 0.04
N TYR A 112 -2.34 13.33 -0.06
CA TYR A 112 -2.12 12.03 -0.71
C TYR A 112 -1.10 11.22 0.07
N CYS A 113 -1.04 9.93 -0.23
CA CYS A 113 0.04 9.04 0.17
C CYS A 113 0.41 8.14 -1.02
N PHE A 114 1.67 7.73 -1.07
CA PHE A 114 2.10 6.74 -2.04
C PHE A 114 1.94 5.34 -1.46
N TRP A 115 1.52 4.42 -2.31
CA TRP A 115 1.69 3.00 -2.06
C TRP A 115 2.65 2.45 -3.10
N TYR A 116 3.84 2.10 -2.67
CA TYR A 116 4.87 1.54 -3.54
C TYR A 116 5.04 0.04 -3.28
N ILE A 117 5.09 -0.73 -4.36
CA ILE A 117 5.34 -2.16 -4.33
C ILE A 117 6.43 -2.47 -5.36
N GLY A 118 7.61 -2.87 -4.90
CA GLY A 118 8.69 -3.18 -5.81
C GLY A 118 10.09 -3.13 -5.21
N ARG A 119 11.09 -3.29 -6.09
CA ARG A 119 12.49 -3.24 -5.72
C ARG A 119 12.88 -1.85 -5.23
N SER A 120 13.67 -1.80 -4.18
CA SER A 120 14.16 -0.53 -3.62
C SER A 120 15.06 0.24 -4.60
N GLN A 121 15.78 -0.47 -5.46
CA GLN A 121 16.71 0.10 -6.43
C GLN A 121 16.04 0.57 -7.73
N ASP A 122 14.75 0.31 -7.91
CA ASP A 122 14.01 0.80 -9.07
C ASP A 122 13.89 2.33 -9.03
N ALA A 123 14.06 2.99 -10.18
CA ALA A 123 13.96 4.45 -10.27
C ALA A 123 12.61 5.00 -9.79
N ARG A 124 11.54 4.22 -9.92
CA ARG A 124 10.19 4.57 -9.48
C ARG A 124 10.03 4.61 -7.95
N ALA A 125 10.96 3.99 -7.20
CA ALA A 125 10.95 4.00 -5.75
C ALA A 125 11.39 5.34 -5.14
N ILE A 126 12.05 6.21 -5.91
CA ILE A 126 12.66 7.44 -5.39
C ILE A 126 11.61 8.36 -4.76
N LEU A 127 10.52 8.63 -5.45
CA LEU A 127 9.48 9.54 -4.97
C LEU A 127 8.75 9.01 -3.73
N PRO A 128 8.28 7.75 -3.67
CA PRO A 128 7.71 7.17 -2.46
C PRO A 128 8.67 7.11 -1.28
N LYS A 129 9.93 6.74 -1.49
CA LYS A 129 10.94 6.65 -0.42
C LYS A 129 11.23 8.00 0.23
N PHE A 130 11.19 9.10 -0.51
CA PHE A 130 11.38 10.47 -0.01
C PHE A 130 10.09 11.14 0.48
N SER A 131 9.00 10.40 0.62
CA SER A 131 7.70 10.94 1.06
C SER A 131 7.30 10.38 2.42
N LYS A 132 6.89 11.28 3.35
CA LYS A 132 6.63 10.94 4.76
C LYS A 132 5.44 9.99 5.01
N ASN A 133 4.47 9.96 4.11
CA ASN A 133 3.22 9.22 4.30
C ASN A 133 3.09 8.01 3.38
N SER A 134 4.21 7.47 2.93
CA SER A 134 4.21 6.33 2.03
C SER A 134 3.88 5.02 2.77
N PHE A 135 3.13 4.16 2.08
CA PHE A 135 2.92 2.77 2.42
C PHE A 135 3.85 1.95 1.51
N LEU A 136 4.90 1.37 2.09
CA LEU A 136 6.01 0.78 1.33
C LEU A 136 6.03 -0.73 1.49
N TRP A 137 5.94 -1.45 0.37
CA TRP A 137 6.26 -2.87 0.24
C TRP A 137 7.53 -2.97 -0.59
N ILE A 138 8.67 -3.07 0.10
CA ILE A 138 10.01 -2.92 -0.49
C ILE A 138 10.70 -4.28 -0.62
N PHE A 139 11.36 -4.50 -1.76
CA PHE A 139 12.10 -5.72 -2.02
C PHE A 139 13.61 -5.47 -1.97
N ASP A 140 14.32 -6.44 -1.38
CA ASP A 140 15.78 -6.54 -1.35
C ASP A 140 16.52 -5.45 -0.55
N GLU A 141 15.81 -4.67 0.25
CA GLU A 141 16.40 -3.71 1.19
C GLU A 141 15.56 -3.67 2.46
N GLU A 142 16.23 -3.64 3.62
CA GLU A 142 15.55 -3.41 4.89
C GLU A 142 15.42 -1.91 5.13
N ILE A 143 14.21 -1.40 5.01
CA ILE A 143 13.87 0.00 5.26
C ILE A 143 12.94 0.06 6.46
N GLN A 144 13.22 1.00 7.37
CA GLN A 144 12.33 1.29 8.48
C GLN A 144 10.97 1.78 7.95
N ASP A 145 9.89 1.44 8.66
CA ASP A 145 8.51 1.78 8.28
C ASP A 145 8.10 1.26 6.89
N ALA A 146 8.69 0.14 6.46
CA ALA A 146 8.33 -0.58 5.25
C ALA A 146 8.07 -2.07 5.56
N PHE A 147 7.23 -2.71 4.75
CA PHE A 147 7.11 -4.17 4.74
C PHE A 147 8.16 -4.74 3.80
N ASN A 148 9.10 -5.49 4.39
CA ASN A 148 10.29 -5.93 3.67
C ASN A 148 10.12 -7.34 3.11
N LEU A 149 10.35 -7.51 1.81
CA LEU A 149 10.23 -8.74 1.04
C LEU A 149 11.53 -9.02 0.26
N LYS A 150 11.61 -10.21 -0.33
CA LYS A 150 12.73 -10.60 -1.19
C LYS A 150 12.24 -10.84 -2.62
N ASN A 151 12.89 -10.20 -3.58
CA ASN A 151 12.53 -10.32 -5.00
C ASN A 151 12.76 -11.73 -5.55
N ASN A 152 13.72 -12.47 -5.00
CA ASN A 152 14.03 -13.85 -5.38
C ASN A 152 13.19 -14.92 -4.68
N ASP A 153 12.19 -14.53 -3.89
CA ASP A 153 11.25 -15.48 -3.28
C ASP A 153 10.33 -16.06 -4.34
N GLU A 154 10.38 -17.37 -4.53
CA GLU A 154 9.53 -18.09 -5.50
C GLU A 154 8.02 -17.90 -5.22
N ALA A 155 7.65 -17.64 -3.97
CA ALA A 155 6.28 -17.39 -3.55
C ALA A 155 5.90 -15.90 -3.57
N LEU A 156 6.73 -14.99 -4.06
CA LEU A 156 6.53 -13.54 -3.96
C LEU A 156 5.17 -13.10 -4.51
N ASP A 157 4.81 -13.56 -5.71
CA ASP A 157 3.55 -13.17 -6.35
C ASP A 157 2.34 -13.61 -5.51
N MET A 158 2.38 -14.82 -4.97
CA MET A 158 1.33 -15.34 -4.08
C MET A 158 1.28 -14.55 -2.77
N LYS A 159 2.43 -14.17 -2.22
CA LYS A 159 2.51 -13.32 -1.02
C LYS A 159 1.90 -11.95 -1.25
N LEU A 160 2.17 -11.32 -2.38
CA LEU A 160 1.57 -10.03 -2.76
C LEU A 160 0.03 -10.12 -2.82
N LEU A 161 -0.50 -11.17 -3.44
CA LEU A 161 -1.96 -11.40 -3.51
C LEU A 161 -2.57 -11.61 -2.12
N GLN A 162 -1.91 -12.35 -1.24
CA GLN A 162 -2.37 -12.58 0.14
C GLN A 162 -2.32 -11.30 0.98
N MET A 163 -1.25 -10.53 0.86
CA MET A 163 -1.12 -9.22 1.51
C MET A 163 -2.23 -8.26 1.05
N PHE A 164 -2.47 -8.17 -0.25
CA PHE A 164 -3.56 -7.35 -0.78
C PHE A 164 -4.92 -7.82 -0.25
N ARG A 165 -5.16 -9.12 -0.21
CA ARG A 165 -6.40 -9.68 0.33
C ARG A 165 -6.63 -9.28 1.79
N LEU A 166 -5.60 -9.38 2.63
CA LEU A 166 -5.69 -8.97 4.03
C LEU A 166 -5.89 -7.46 4.16
N TYR A 167 -5.15 -6.67 3.38
CA TYR A 167 -5.28 -5.21 3.36
C TYR A 167 -6.70 -4.76 2.95
N ASP A 168 -7.25 -5.36 1.92
CA ASP A 168 -8.59 -5.07 1.43
C ASP A 168 -9.69 -5.43 2.43
N LYS A 169 -9.54 -6.56 3.15
CA LYS A 169 -10.41 -6.91 4.29
C LYS A 169 -10.30 -5.90 5.42
N THR A 170 -9.10 -5.45 5.75
CA THR A 170 -8.88 -4.43 6.78
C THR A 170 -9.57 -3.12 6.42
N LEU A 171 -9.46 -2.66 5.16
CA LEU A 171 -10.16 -1.47 4.68
C LEU A 171 -11.68 -1.61 4.82
N SER A 172 -12.24 -2.76 4.49
CA SER A 172 -13.69 -3.01 4.65
C SER A 172 -14.11 -3.02 6.11
N ALA A 173 -13.42 -3.77 6.96
CA ALA A 173 -13.73 -3.87 8.38
C ALA A 173 -13.63 -2.52 9.09
N SER A 174 -12.61 -1.71 8.76
CA SER A 174 -12.46 -0.36 9.30
C SER A 174 -13.54 0.60 8.80
N LEU A 175 -13.88 0.54 7.51
CA LEU A 175 -14.91 1.40 6.91
C LEU A 175 -16.29 1.15 7.52
N PHE A 176 -16.60 -0.09 7.87
CA PHE A 176 -17.87 -0.48 8.52
C PHE A 176 -17.79 -0.47 10.05
N ALA A 177 -16.73 0.09 10.62
CA ALA A 177 -16.50 0.18 12.07
C ALA A 177 -16.55 -1.18 12.81
N GLU A 178 -16.19 -2.26 12.12
CA GLU A 178 -16.02 -3.59 12.72
C GLU A 178 -14.73 -3.68 13.55
N ILE A 179 -13.74 -2.87 13.20
CA ILE A 179 -12.46 -2.74 13.91
C ILE A 179 -12.04 -1.29 14.02
N ASN A 180 -11.31 -0.98 15.09
CA ASN A 180 -10.58 0.28 15.22
C ASN A 180 -9.09 0.02 14.99
N VAL A 181 -8.52 0.70 13.97
CA VAL A 181 -7.09 0.60 13.64
C VAL A 181 -6.25 1.69 14.30
N GLU A 182 -6.85 2.65 15.00
CA GLU A 182 -6.16 3.73 15.69
C GLU A 182 -5.27 3.23 16.84
N HIS A 183 -4.25 4.03 17.14
CA HIS A 183 -3.28 3.81 18.22
C HIS A 183 -3.84 4.13 19.59
#